data_60cadab2365286a6fe308e5ae7bbda6e
#
_entry.id   60cadab2365286a6fe308e5ae7bbda6e
#
_cell.length_a   1.000
_cell.length_b   1.000
_cell.length_c   1.000
_cell.angle_alpha   90.00
_cell.angle_beta   90.00
_cell.angle_gamma   90.00
#
_symmetry.space_group_name_H-M   'P 1'
#
loop_
_entity.id
_entity.type
_entity.pdbx_description
1 polymer ?
#
loop_
_entity_poly.entity_id
_entity_poly.type
_entity_poly.pdbx_seq_one_letter_code
_entity_poly.pdbx_strand_id
1 'polypeptide(L)'
;SKDFALSVELTAPKPENLAYMIYTSGSTGKPKGVMLEQRNLLNLIEYILMTRKLTPDDIVAEFASFCFDASVIDLFAPLTAGAVLYILPESIRKDAVAVGKFIKEEKITTATFPTQMGELVAELLDDAPSLKFVTLGGEKFKYYRDRTYQMINGYGPTENTVSSTEFWVDKQYDNIPIGKSQRNIRSYIVDENMKRLPVGASGELCHAGRQIARGYHNLPE
;
A
#
# COMPACT_ATOMS: atom_id res chain seq x y z
N SER A 1 -18.93 32.78 -6.38
CA SER A 1 -19.07 31.47 -5.74
C SER A 1 -20.55 31.14 -5.63
N LYS A 2 -21.02 30.20 -6.43
CA LYS A 2 -22.39 29.67 -6.26
C LYS A 2 -22.26 28.54 -5.24
N ASP A 3 -22.93 28.71 -4.10
CA ASP A 3 -23.08 27.69 -3.06
C ASP A 3 -23.82 26.49 -3.65
N PHE A 4 -23.05 25.43 -3.94
CA PHE A 4 -23.58 24.10 -4.16
C PHE A 4 -23.79 23.42 -2.80
N ALA A 5 -24.73 23.93 -2.01
CA ALA A 5 -25.26 23.20 -0.88
C ALA A 5 -26.27 22.16 -1.41
N LEU A 6 -25.79 21.08 -2.01
CA LEU A 6 -26.60 19.90 -2.15
C LEU A 6 -26.68 19.26 -0.75
N SER A 7 -27.81 19.47 -0.07
CA SER A 7 -28.17 18.67 1.11
C SER A 7 -28.54 17.25 0.67
N VAL A 8 -27.53 16.49 0.24
CA VAL A 8 -27.67 15.05 0.06
C VAL A 8 -27.54 14.46 1.45
N GLU A 9 -28.60 13.89 1.98
CA GLU A 9 -28.53 13.02 3.17
C GLU A 9 -27.66 11.83 2.82
N LEU A 10 -26.38 11.90 3.18
CA LEU A 10 -25.44 10.79 2.99
C LEU A 10 -25.75 9.71 4.02
N THR A 11 -26.38 8.64 3.60
CA THR A 11 -26.50 7.44 4.42
C THR A 11 -25.10 6.83 4.60
N ALA A 12 -24.66 6.69 5.84
CA ALA A 12 -23.37 6.06 6.14
C ALA A 12 -23.29 4.66 5.50
N PRO A 13 -22.22 4.32 4.79
CA PRO A 13 -22.09 3.00 4.19
C PRO A 13 -21.96 1.94 5.28
N LYS A 14 -22.55 0.76 5.01
CA LYS A 14 -22.37 -0.40 5.89
C LYS A 14 -20.98 -1.03 5.66
N PRO A 15 -20.41 -1.74 6.65
CA PRO A 15 -19.12 -2.40 6.52
C PRO A 15 -19.01 -3.34 5.32
N GLU A 16 -20.12 -3.95 4.90
CA GLU A 16 -20.22 -4.89 3.79
C GLU A 16 -20.43 -4.22 2.43
N ASN A 17 -20.69 -2.91 2.38
CA ASN A 17 -20.79 -2.23 1.09
C ASN A 17 -19.44 -2.21 0.41
N LEU A 18 -19.43 -2.26 -0.93
CA LEU A 18 -18.20 -2.10 -1.70
C LEU A 18 -17.60 -0.72 -1.46
N ALA A 19 -16.29 -0.69 -1.24
CA ALA A 19 -15.49 0.52 -1.21
C ALA A 19 -14.94 0.82 -2.61
N TYR A 20 -14.34 -0.19 -3.24
CA TYR A 20 -13.79 -0.09 -4.59
C TYR A 20 -13.66 -1.47 -5.25
N MET A 21 -13.37 -1.47 -6.54
CA MET A 21 -13.04 -2.64 -7.32
C MET A 21 -11.88 -2.33 -8.24
N ILE A 22 -10.87 -3.21 -8.26
CA ILE A 22 -9.70 -3.10 -9.14
C ILE A 22 -9.54 -4.38 -9.93
N TYR A 23 -9.24 -4.26 -11.21
CA TYR A 23 -9.00 -5.40 -12.09
C TYR A 23 -7.53 -5.81 -12.05
N THR A 24 -7.30 -7.08 -11.79
CA THR A 24 -5.97 -7.71 -11.83
C THR A 24 -5.83 -8.62 -13.04
N SER A 25 -4.60 -8.86 -13.50
CA SER A 25 -4.33 -9.85 -14.54
C SER A 25 -4.60 -11.25 -14.00
N GLY A 26 -5.70 -11.87 -14.42
CA GLY A 26 -6.02 -13.24 -14.00
C GLY A 26 -5.05 -14.27 -14.57
N SER A 27 -4.78 -15.34 -13.82
CA SER A 27 -3.96 -16.50 -14.23
C SER A 27 -4.46 -17.16 -15.54
N THR A 28 -5.74 -16.96 -15.88
CA THR A 28 -6.37 -17.45 -17.11
C THR A 28 -6.29 -16.46 -18.27
N GLY A 29 -5.54 -15.36 -18.14
CA GLY A 29 -5.38 -14.30 -19.16
C GLY A 29 -6.55 -13.31 -19.24
N LYS A 30 -7.66 -13.53 -18.55
CA LYS A 30 -8.77 -12.58 -18.45
C LYS A 30 -8.69 -11.77 -17.16
N PRO A 31 -8.82 -10.43 -17.22
CA PRO A 31 -8.82 -9.60 -16.04
C PRO A 31 -9.94 -10.00 -15.06
N LYS A 32 -9.63 -10.02 -13.76
CA LYS A 32 -10.58 -10.31 -12.69
C LYS A 32 -10.78 -9.06 -11.82
N GLY A 33 -12.03 -8.63 -11.64
CA GLY A 33 -12.38 -7.50 -10.80
C GLY A 33 -12.44 -7.91 -9.33
N VAL A 34 -11.44 -7.56 -8.55
CA VAL A 34 -11.41 -7.83 -7.09
C VAL A 34 -12.32 -6.85 -6.37
N MET A 35 -13.28 -7.35 -5.61
CA MET A 35 -14.28 -6.56 -4.90
C MET A 35 -13.88 -6.34 -3.44
N LEU A 36 -13.56 -5.10 -3.06
CA LEU A 36 -13.14 -4.71 -1.73
C LEU A 36 -14.26 -3.97 -0.99
N GLU A 37 -14.50 -4.34 0.26
CA GLU A 37 -15.56 -3.79 1.10
C GLU A 37 -15.03 -2.66 2.00
N GLN A 38 -15.94 -1.86 2.55
CA GLN A 38 -15.61 -0.76 3.47
C GLN A 38 -14.81 -1.25 4.68
N ARG A 39 -15.15 -2.44 5.23
CA ARG A 39 -14.43 -3.05 6.36
C ARG A 39 -12.99 -3.44 6.01
N ASN A 40 -12.72 -3.81 4.74
CA ASN A 40 -11.37 -4.15 4.30
C ASN A 40 -10.51 -2.89 4.26
N LEU A 41 -11.01 -1.86 3.58
CA LEU A 41 -10.37 -0.55 3.48
C LEU A 41 -10.11 0.05 4.87
N LEU A 42 -11.11 0.07 5.74
CA LEU A 42 -10.98 0.64 7.07
C LEU A 42 -9.86 -0.05 7.87
N ASN A 43 -9.79 -1.40 7.82
CA ASN A 43 -8.73 -2.14 8.53
C ASN A 43 -7.32 -1.75 8.05
N LEU A 44 -7.14 -1.58 6.74
CA LEU A 44 -5.87 -1.14 6.16
C LEU A 44 -5.52 0.28 6.62
N ILE A 45 -6.47 1.22 6.51
CA ILE A 45 -6.23 2.62 6.86
C ILE A 45 -5.93 2.78 8.36
N GLU A 46 -6.70 2.12 9.24
CA GLU A 46 -6.40 2.10 10.69
C GLU A 46 -4.98 1.60 10.97
N TYR A 47 -4.53 0.55 10.28
CA TYR A 47 -3.18 0.03 10.43
C TYR A 47 -2.12 1.07 10.01
N ILE A 48 -2.30 1.72 8.86
CA ILE A 48 -1.38 2.75 8.35
C ILE A 48 -1.31 3.93 9.32
N LEU A 49 -2.46 4.45 9.76
CA LEU A 49 -2.52 5.56 10.71
C LEU A 49 -1.81 5.23 12.02
N MET A 50 -2.03 4.03 12.54
CA MET A 50 -1.40 3.57 13.78
C MET A 50 0.12 3.45 13.66
N THR A 51 0.61 2.91 12.54
CA THR A 51 2.04 2.61 12.37
C THR A 51 2.85 3.80 11.85
N ARG A 52 2.27 4.61 10.96
CA ARG A 52 2.91 5.82 10.41
C ARG A 52 2.68 7.06 11.28
N LYS A 53 1.65 7.02 12.16
CA LYS A 53 1.26 8.15 13.02
C LYS A 53 1.06 9.43 12.22
N LEU A 54 0.38 9.33 11.08
CA LEU A 54 0.11 10.47 10.22
C LEU A 54 -0.69 11.54 10.98
N THR A 55 -0.33 12.79 10.74
CA THR A 55 -0.93 13.99 11.33
C THR A 55 -1.31 14.98 10.24
N PRO A 56 -2.07 16.04 10.53
CA PRO A 56 -2.37 17.10 9.57
C PRO A 56 -1.13 17.82 9.02
N ASP A 57 0.01 17.74 9.69
CA ASP A 57 1.28 18.34 9.26
C ASP A 57 2.03 17.47 8.23
N ASP A 58 1.55 16.28 7.97
CA ASP A 58 2.17 15.37 7.00
C ASP A 58 1.77 15.70 5.56
N ILE A 59 2.70 15.45 4.65
CA ILE A 59 2.50 15.60 3.21
C ILE A 59 2.78 14.24 2.57
N VAL A 60 1.76 13.63 2.02
CA VAL A 60 1.84 12.31 1.38
C VAL A 60 1.84 12.46 -0.13
N ALA A 61 2.79 11.84 -0.81
CA ALA A 61 2.84 11.80 -2.26
C ALA A 61 2.03 10.60 -2.79
N GLU A 62 1.04 10.88 -3.61
CA GLU A 62 0.32 9.85 -4.38
C GLU A 62 1.07 9.61 -5.70
N PHE A 63 1.75 8.47 -5.76
CA PHE A 63 2.54 8.05 -6.91
C PHE A 63 1.79 7.05 -7.80
N ALA A 64 1.06 6.12 -7.22
CA ALA A 64 0.42 5.04 -7.95
C ALA A 64 -0.71 5.56 -8.85
N SER A 65 -0.85 4.99 -10.04
CA SER A 65 -2.05 5.24 -10.83
C SER A 65 -3.28 4.71 -10.11
N PHE A 66 -4.41 5.40 -10.19
CA PHE A 66 -5.70 4.96 -9.62
C PHE A 66 -6.20 3.61 -10.16
N CYS A 67 -5.57 3.07 -11.21
CA CYS A 67 -5.82 1.72 -11.70
C CYS A 67 -5.14 0.63 -10.84
N PHE A 68 -4.22 1.01 -9.94
CA PHE A 68 -3.52 0.11 -9.03
C PHE A 68 -3.98 0.32 -7.59
N ASP A 69 -4.06 -0.76 -6.85
CA ASP A 69 -4.53 -0.75 -5.47
C ASP A 69 -3.62 0.00 -4.49
N ALA A 70 -2.33 0.15 -4.78
CA ALA A 70 -1.42 0.97 -3.99
C ALA A 70 -1.89 2.42 -3.84
N SER A 71 -2.62 2.97 -4.84
CA SER A 71 -3.22 4.31 -4.77
C SER A 71 -4.21 4.46 -3.60
N VAL A 72 -4.82 3.37 -3.17
CA VAL A 72 -5.79 3.36 -2.07
C VAL A 72 -5.14 3.77 -0.75
N ILE A 73 -3.91 3.32 -0.48
CA ILE A 73 -3.16 3.72 0.72
C ILE A 73 -2.84 5.21 0.66
N ASP A 74 -2.26 5.65 -0.45
CA ASP A 74 -1.79 7.01 -0.63
C ASP A 74 -2.95 8.03 -0.63
N LEU A 75 -4.16 7.59 -1.03
CA LEU A 75 -5.36 8.44 -1.05
C LEU A 75 -6.06 8.50 0.31
N PHE A 76 -6.44 7.36 0.87
CA PHE A 76 -7.35 7.34 2.02
C PHE A 76 -6.66 7.57 3.37
N ALA A 77 -5.41 7.15 3.54
CA ALA A 77 -4.70 7.34 4.79
C ALA A 77 -4.47 8.84 5.11
N PRO A 78 -3.90 9.66 4.20
CA PRO A 78 -3.72 11.08 4.47
C PRO A 78 -5.04 11.84 4.63
N LEU A 79 -6.04 11.56 3.80
CA LEU A 79 -7.35 12.23 3.92
C LEU A 79 -8.01 11.92 5.26
N THR A 80 -7.88 10.70 5.77
CA THR A 80 -8.41 10.34 7.09
C THR A 80 -7.63 11.01 8.23
N ALA A 81 -6.32 11.22 8.06
CA ALA A 81 -5.47 11.92 9.03
C ALA A 81 -5.64 13.45 9.01
N GLY A 82 -6.32 14.01 7.99
CA GLY A 82 -6.34 15.45 7.72
C GLY A 82 -5.00 15.97 7.16
N ALA A 83 -4.15 15.10 6.66
CA ALA A 83 -2.86 15.42 6.05
C ALA A 83 -3.03 15.96 4.61
N VAL A 84 -1.96 16.54 4.09
CA VAL A 84 -1.94 17.01 2.70
C VAL A 84 -1.65 15.85 1.76
N LEU A 85 -2.42 15.72 0.70
CA LEU A 85 -2.20 14.78 -0.39
C LEU A 85 -1.67 15.52 -1.62
N TYR A 86 -0.46 15.16 -2.07
CA TYR A 86 0.12 15.62 -3.31
C TYR A 86 0.03 14.54 -4.38
N ILE A 87 -0.74 14.79 -5.43
CA ILE A 87 -0.83 13.90 -6.59
C ILE A 87 0.33 14.21 -7.53
N LEU A 88 1.23 13.26 -7.74
CA LEU A 88 2.36 13.45 -8.66
C LEU A 88 1.88 13.67 -10.10
N PRO A 89 2.43 14.67 -10.79
CA PRO A 89 2.15 14.87 -12.21
C PRO A 89 2.59 13.65 -13.04
N GLU A 90 1.74 13.22 -13.97
CA GLU A 90 2.03 12.09 -14.86
C GLU A 90 3.36 12.26 -15.63
N SER A 91 3.71 13.51 -15.97
CA SER A 91 4.92 13.83 -16.71
C SER A 91 6.23 13.45 -16.02
N ILE A 92 6.22 13.35 -14.66
CA ILE A 92 7.43 13.02 -13.89
C ILE A 92 7.44 11.58 -13.34
N ARG A 93 6.31 10.86 -13.35
CA ARG A 93 6.19 9.53 -12.72
C ARG A 93 7.19 8.48 -13.21
N LYS A 94 7.73 8.63 -14.43
CA LYS A 94 8.70 7.70 -15.02
C LYS A 94 10.15 8.15 -14.88
N ASP A 95 10.38 9.30 -14.28
CA ASP A 95 11.70 9.90 -14.11
C ASP A 95 12.05 9.96 -12.62
N ALA A 96 12.90 9.04 -12.16
CA ALA A 96 13.31 8.97 -10.76
C ALA A 96 14.00 10.27 -10.26
N VAL A 97 14.73 10.98 -11.15
CA VAL A 97 15.40 12.25 -10.82
C VAL A 97 14.35 13.34 -10.58
N ALA A 98 13.36 13.45 -11.47
CA ALA A 98 12.28 14.41 -11.32
C ALA A 98 11.41 14.10 -10.09
N VAL A 99 11.12 12.82 -9.79
CA VAL A 99 10.42 12.41 -8.58
C VAL A 99 11.21 12.76 -7.33
N GLY A 100 12.50 12.44 -7.29
CA GLY A 100 13.38 12.79 -6.15
C GLY A 100 13.44 14.29 -5.90
N LYS A 101 13.52 15.11 -6.96
CA LYS A 101 13.46 16.56 -6.88
C LYS A 101 12.12 17.04 -6.31
N PHE A 102 11.00 16.51 -6.82
CA PHE A 102 9.66 16.84 -6.35
C PHE A 102 9.50 16.54 -4.84
N ILE A 103 9.98 15.39 -4.38
CA ILE A 103 9.91 15.01 -2.96
C ILE A 103 10.59 16.04 -2.07
N LYS A 104 11.76 16.54 -2.49
CA LYS A 104 12.53 17.53 -1.74
C LYS A 104 11.87 18.91 -1.76
N GLU A 105 11.44 19.37 -2.94
CA GLU A 105 10.84 20.70 -3.14
C GLU A 105 9.50 20.85 -2.41
N GLU A 106 8.65 19.81 -2.50
CA GLU A 106 7.32 19.80 -1.87
C GLU A 106 7.35 19.29 -0.41
N LYS A 107 8.56 18.99 0.12
CA LYS A 107 8.75 18.54 1.50
C LYS A 107 7.90 17.33 1.88
N ILE A 108 7.79 16.39 0.95
CA ILE A 108 7.02 15.16 1.16
C ILE A 108 7.52 14.45 2.42
N THR A 109 6.60 13.97 3.24
CA THR A 109 6.90 13.22 4.47
C THR A 109 6.75 11.71 4.31
N THR A 110 5.90 11.28 3.39
CA THR A 110 5.61 9.86 3.14
C THR A 110 5.32 9.61 1.67
N ALA A 111 5.88 8.53 1.13
CA ALA A 111 5.63 8.10 -0.24
C ALA A 111 5.62 6.57 -0.36
N THR A 112 4.81 6.04 -1.28
CA THR A 112 4.77 4.62 -1.64
C THR A 112 5.16 4.47 -3.10
N PHE A 113 6.06 3.51 -3.40
CA PHE A 113 6.55 3.27 -4.75
C PHE A 113 6.51 1.78 -5.12
N PRO A 114 6.35 1.44 -6.40
CA PRO A 114 6.82 0.17 -6.93
C PRO A 114 8.31 -0.01 -6.61
N THR A 115 8.72 -1.20 -6.23
CA THR A 115 10.07 -1.44 -5.67
C THR A 115 11.19 -0.90 -6.54
N GLN A 116 11.17 -1.17 -7.85
CA GLN A 116 12.22 -0.68 -8.78
C GLN A 116 12.33 0.84 -8.79
N MET A 117 11.20 1.54 -8.89
CA MET A 117 11.20 3.01 -8.87
C MET A 117 11.67 3.53 -7.52
N GLY A 118 11.20 2.94 -6.44
CA GLY A 118 11.56 3.37 -5.09
C GLY A 118 13.04 3.15 -4.75
N GLU A 119 13.67 2.08 -5.24
CA GLU A 119 15.12 1.87 -5.12
C GLU A 119 15.89 3.00 -5.84
N LEU A 120 15.51 3.34 -7.08
CA LEU A 120 16.14 4.43 -7.83
C LEU A 120 15.94 5.79 -7.16
N VAL A 121 14.72 6.11 -6.74
CA VAL A 121 14.41 7.36 -6.06
C VAL A 121 15.16 7.46 -4.73
N ALA A 122 15.23 6.37 -3.97
CA ALA A 122 15.94 6.34 -2.69
C ALA A 122 17.43 6.66 -2.83
N GLU A 123 18.09 6.29 -3.92
CA GLU A 123 19.49 6.67 -4.18
C GLU A 123 19.69 8.18 -4.31
N LEU A 124 18.66 8.93 -4.67
CA LEU A 124 18.67 10.37 -4.86
C LEU A 124 18.23 11.16 -3.62
N LEU A 125 17.76 10.47 -2.57
CA LEU A 125 17.13 11.03 -1.38
C LEU A 125 18.01 10.95 -0.12
N ASP A 126 19.34 10.91 -0.26
CA ASP A 126 20.27 10.95 0.90
C ASP A 126 20.08 12.22 1.74
N ASP A 127 19.73 13.34 1.09
CA ASP A 127 19.39 14.61 1.73
C ASP A 127 17.90 14.93 1.51
N ALA A 128 17.04 14.32 2.29
CA ALA A 128 15.59 14.54 2.27
C ALA A 128 15.04 14.62 3.72
N PRO A 129 15.34 15.70 4.44
CA PRO A 129 15.05 15.81 5.89
C PRO A 129 13.57 15.81 6.23
N SER A 130 12.68 16.09 5.27
CA SER A 130 11.23 16.02 5.47
C SER A 130 10.70 14.59 5.49
N LEU A 131 11.38 13.66 4.79
CA LEU A 131 10.91 12.27 4.71
C LEU A 131 10.97 11.58 6.07
N LYS A 132 9.87 10.90 6.38
CA LYS A 132 9.72 10.02 7.54
C LYS A 132 9.68 8.55 7.08
N PHE A 133 8.92 8.27 6.03
CA PHE A 133 8.68 6.91 5.53
C PHE A 133 8.71 6.82 4.01
N VAL A 134 9.35 5.76 3.51
CA VAL A 134 9.24 5.32 2.11
C VAL A 134 8.86 3.84 2.11
N THR A 135 7.69 3.54 1.56
CA THR A 135 7.20 2.16 1.41
C THR A 135 7.47 1.67 -0.01
N LEU A 136 8.05 0.49 -0.13
CA LEU A 136 8.28 -0.20 -1.39
C LEU A 136 7.44 -1.47 -1.45
N GLY A 137 6.87 -1.78 -2.61
CA GLY A 137 6.05 -2.96 -2.77
C GLY A 137 5.88 -3.41 -4.22
N GLY A 138 5.23 -4.57 -4.40
CA GLY A 138 4.92 -5.15 -5.70
C GLY A 138 5.99 -6.09 -6.26
N GLU A 139 7.25 -5.92 -5.88
CA GLU A 139 8.36 -6.73 -6.33
C GLU A 139 9.37 -6.99 -5.20
N LYS A 140 10.38 -7.84 -5.47
CA LYS A 140 11.43 -8.13 -4.48
C LYS A 140 12.29 -6.89 -4.24
N PHE A 141 12.30 -6.41 -2.98
CA PHE A 141 13.23 -5.37 -2.52
C PHE A 141 14.64 -5.98 -2.36
N LYS A 142 15.65 -5.39 -3.02
CA LYS A 142 17.00 -5.96 -3.12
C LYS A 142 18.06 -5.13 -2.44
N TYR A 143 17.97 -3.80 -2.53
CA TYR A 143 19.05 -2.90 -2.15
C TYR A 143 18.59 -1.92 -1.09
N TYR A 144 19.18 -2.05 0.09
CA TYR A 144 18.98 -1.13 1.21
C TYR A 144 20.31 -0.49 1.59
N ARG A 145 20.24 0.77 1.93
CA ARG A 145 21.32 1.53 2.55
C ARG A 145 20.72 2.40 3.66
N ASP A 146 21.45 2.63 4.74
CA ASP A 146 21.01 3.50 5.83
C ASP A 146 20.57 4.87 5.33
N ARG A 147 19.46 5.37 5.86
CA ARG A 147 18.81 6.62 5.51
C ARG A 147 18.38 7.36 6.76
N THR A 148 18.12 8.67 6.60
CA THR A 148 17.52 9.49 7.66
C THR A 148 16.04 9.20 7.86
N TYR A 149 15.41 8.47 6.96
CA TYR A 149 14.00 8.05 6.97
C TYR A 149 13.87 6.53 6.97
N GLN A 150 12.73 6.05 7.44
CA GLN A 150 12.45 4.62 7.51
C GLN A 150 12.03 4.06 6.14
N MET A 151 12.69 3.00 5.69
CA MET A 151 12.26 2.21 4.54
C MET A 151 11.44 1.00 4.98
N ILE A 152 10.38 0.71 4.24
CA ILE A 152 9.44 -0.36 4.57
C ILE A 152 9.22 -1.22 3.33
N ASN A 153 9.40 -2.53 3.48
CA ASN A 153 9.05 -3.51 2.47
C ASN A 153 7.61 -3.97 2.72
N GLY A 154 6.68 -3.56 1.87
CA GLY A 154 5.27 -3.95 1.90
C GLY A 154 4.97 -5.08 0.92
N TYR A 155 4.22 -6.07 1.35
CA TYR A 155 3.76 -7.17 0.50
C TYR A 155 2.27 -7.42 0.72
N GLY A 156 1.55 -7.61 -0.37
CA GLY A 156 0.16 -8.06 -0.38
C GLY A 156 -0.39 -8.19 -1.79
N PRO A 157 -1.28 -9.16 -2.02
CA PRO A 157 -2.08 -9.23 -3.22
C PRO A 157 -3.28 -8.28 -3.11
N THR A 158 -3.83 -7.85 -4.23
CA THR A 158 -5.05 -7.02 -4.28
C THR A 158 -6.22 -7.69 -3.56
N GLU A 159 -6.30 -9.02 -3.61
CA GLU A 159 -7.32 -9.85 -2.94
C GLU A 159 -7.24 -9.76 -1.40
N ASN A 160 -6.16 -9.24 -0.85
CA ASN A 160 -6.02 -8.95 0.59
C ASN A 160 -5.78 -7.46 0.85
N THR A 161 -6.43 -6.61 0.11
CA THR A 161 -6.50 -5.15 0.29
C THR A 161 -5.11 -4.51 0.34
N VAL A 162 -4.41 -4.48 -0.79
CA VAL A 162 -3.12 -3.82 -1.03
C VAL A 162 -1.94 -4.44 -0.28
N SER A 163 -2.00 -4.48 1.05
CA SER A 163 -0.85 -4.85 1.88
C SER A 163 -1.25 -5.80 3.00
N SER A 164 -0.56 -6.92 3.08
CA SER A 164 -0.81 -8.00 4.05
C SER A 164 0.24 -8.07 5.14
N THR A 165 1.51 -7.84 4.75
CA THR A 165 2.66 -7.88 5.64
C THR A 165 3.58 -6.70 5.39
N GLU A 166 4.34 -6.32 6.41
CA GLU A 166 5.36 -5.28 6.32
C GLU A 166 6.62 -5.68 7.08
N PHE A 167 7.75 -5.27 6.51
CA PHE A 167 9.05 -5.34 7.15
C PHE A 167 9.69 -3.94 7.19
N TRP A 168 10.00 -3.47 8.37
CA TRP A 168 10.70 -2.21 8.61
C TRP A 168 12.18 -2.50 8.49
N VAL A 169 12.77 -2.05 7.38
CA VAL A 169 14.13 -2.43 6.99
C VAL A 169 15.12 -1.61 7.80
N ASP A 170 16.00 -2.29 8.53
CA ASP A 170 16.99 -1.70 9.43
C ASP A 170 18.44 -1.91 8.98
N LYS A 171 18.66 -2.79 8.00
CA LYS A 171 19.97 -3.08 7.42
C LYS A 171 19.83 -3.80 6.08
N GLN A 172 20.92 -3.97 5.36
CA GLN A 172 20.96 -4.87 4.20
C GLN A 172 20.86 -6.34 4.63
N TYR A 173 20.00 -7.07 3.94
CA TYR A 173 19.84 -8.53 4.06
C TYR A 173 20.14 -9.17 2.71
N ASP A 174 20.61 -10.41 2.70
CA ASP A 174 20.75 -11.21 1.47
C ASP A 174 19.41 -11.40 0.77
N ASN A 175 18.36 -11.49 1.57
CA ASN A 175 16.97 -11.53 1.12
C ASN A 175 16.11 -10.74 2.10
N ILE A 176 15.75 -9.51 1.73
CA ILE A 176 14.93 -8.62 2.57
C ILE A 176 13.57 -9.27 2.79
N PRO A 177 13.17 -9.55 4.04
CA PRO A 177 11.91 -10.22 4.33
C PRO A 177 10.69 -9.40 3.92
N ILE A 178 9.56 -10.07 3.69
CA ILE A 178 8.25 -9.42 3.57
C ILE A 178 7.62 -9.09 4.93
N GLY A 179 8.24 -9.52 6.03
CA GLY A 179 7.90 -9.13 7.39
C GLY A 179 6.80 -9.94 8.05
N LYS A 180 5.99 -9.24 8.84
CA LYS A 180 4.93 -9.85 9.66
C LYS A 180 3.57 -9.37 9.20
N SER A 181 2.55 -10.20 9.44
CA SER A 181 1.15 -9.86 9.16
C SER A 181 0.74 -8.56 9.84
N GLN A 182 0.01 -7.74 9.11
CA GLN A 182 -0.62 -6.54 9.64
C GLN A 182 -1.74 -6.90 10.64
N ARG A 183 -2.25 -5.91 11.34
CA ARG A 183 -3.31 -6.09 12.33
C ARG A 183 -4.56 -6.73 11.71
N ASN A 184 -5.17 -7.68 12.43
CA ASN A 184 -6.35 -8.43 12.01
C ASN A 184 -6.15 -9.31 10.76
N ILE A 185 -4.88 -9.56 10.35
CA ILE A 185 -4.51 -10.53 9.34
C ILE A 185 -3.74 -11.67 9.99
N ARG A 186 -3.97 -12.88 9.51
CA ARG A 186 -3.23 -14.08 9.87
C ARG A 186 -2.61 -14.67 8.62
N SER A 187 -1.31 -14.94 8.67
CA SER A 187 -0.58 -15.58 7.57
C SER A 187 -0.19 -17.00 7.98
N TYR A 188 -0.33 -17.93 7.06
CA TYR A 188 -0.01 -19.34 7.24
C TYR A 188 0.88 -19.81 6.11
N ILE A 189 1.87 -20.63 6.44
CA ILE A 189 2.61 -21.39 5.43
C ILE A 189 2.04 -22.81 5.43
N VAL A 190 1.60 -23.26 4.26
CA VAL A 190 0.89 -24.53 4.11
C VAL A 190 1.55 -25.39 3.03
N ASP A 191 1.30 -26.70 3.10
CA ASP A 191 1.66 -27.68 2.06
C ASP A 191 0.57 -27.74 0.97
N GLU A 192 0.78 -28.63 -0.01
CA GLU A 192 -0.17 -28.89 -1.10
C GLU A 192 -1.55 -29.39 -0.65
N ASN A 193 -1.68 -29.90 0.58
CA ASN A 193 -2.92 -30.35 1.19
C ASN A 193 -3.53 -29.31 2.15
N MET A 194 -3.08 -28.06 2.09
CA MET A 194 -3.51 -26.95 2.97
C MET A 194 -3.21 -27.18 4.47
N LYS A 195 -2.25 -28.06 4.81
CA LYS A 195 -1.81 -28.28 6.18
C LYS A 195 -0.69 -27.31 6.53
N ARG A 196 -0.81 -26.74 7.73
CA ARG A 196 0.21 -25.81 8.25
C ARG A 196 1.54 -26.50 8.41
N LEU A 197 2.58 -25.88 7.88
CA LEU A 197 3.96 -26.34 7.99
C LEU A 197 4.64 -25.81 9.26
N PRO A 198 5.65 -26.52 9.77
CA PRO A 198 6.44 -26.07 10.91
C PRO A 198 7.30 -24.85 10.54
N VAL A 199 7.78 -24.13 11.57
CA VAL A 199 8.69 -22.99 11.40
C VAL A 199 9.96 -23.42 10.68
N GLY A 200 10.36 -22.66 9.67
CA GLY A 200 11.53 -22.92 8.83
C GLY A 200 11.26 -23.75 7.58
N ALA A 201 10.07 -24.35 7.44
CA ALA A 201 9.67 -25.02 6.21
C ALA A 201 9.15 -24.02 5.17
N SER A 202 9.45 -24.29 3.89
CA SER A 202 8.93 -23.52 2.75
C SER A 202 7.61 -24.12 2.26
N GLY A 203 6.65 -23.26 1.90
CA GLY A 203 5.35 -23.68 1.38
C GLY A 203 4.57 -22.48 0.81
N GLU A 204 3.30 -22.69 0.53
CA GLU A 204 2.41 -21.66 0.03
C GLU A 204 2.01 -20.67 1.15
N LEU A 205 2.05 -19.37 0.84
CA LEU A 205 1.64 -18.33 1.77
C LEU A 205 0.15 -18.03 1.62
N CYS A 206 -0.61 -18.36 2.65
CA CYS A 206 -2.05 -18.10 2.73
C CYS A 206 -2.36 -17.01 3.74
N HIS A 207 -3.31 -16.14 3.41
CA HIS A 207 -3.80 -15.10 4.28
C HIS A 207 -5.25 -15.32 4.69
N ALA A 208 -5.60 -14.89 5.90
CA ALA A 208 -6.97 -14.83 6.39
C ALA A 208 -7.16 -13.60 7.27
N GLY A 209 -8.36 -13.07 7.35
CA GLY A 209 -8.67 -11.95 8.22
C GLY A 209 -9.52 -10.86 7.59
N ARG A 210 -9.47 -9.66 8.18
CA ARG A 210 -10.39 -8.57 7.83
C ARG A 210 -10.14 -7.92 6.47
N GLN A 211 -8.98 -8.14 5.85
CA GLN A 211 -8.63 -7.54 4.56
C GLN A 211 -8.94 -8.44 3.36
N ILE A 212 -9.39 -9.67 3.57
CA ILE A 212 -9.77 -10.57 2.46
C ILE A 212 -10.96 -9.97 1.70
N ALA A 213 -10.80 -9.85 0.38
CA ALA A 213 -11.82 -9.35 -0.53
C ALA A 213 -13.09 -10.21 -0.49
N ARG A 214 -14.21 -9.65 -0.94
CA ARG A 214 -15.47 -10.39 -1.10
C ARG A 214 -15.35 -11.55 -2.10
N GLY A 215 -14.49 -11.40 -3.10
CA GLY A 215 -14.30 -12.30 -4.23
C GLY A 215 -14.17 -11.52 -5.54
N TYR A 216 -14.33 -12.21 -6.65
CA TYR A 216 -14.22 -11.61 -7.98
C TYR A 216 -15.59 -11.28 -8.57
N HIS A 217 -15.67 -10.13 -9.22
CA HIS A 217 -16.90 -9.66 -9.85
C HIS A 217 -17.34 -10.60 -10.99
N ASN A 218 -18.59 -11.07 -10.90
CA ASN A 218 -19.21 -12.02 -11.86
C ASN A 218 -18.44 -13.35 -12.06
N LEU A 219 -17.60 -13.72 -11.10
CA LEU A 219 -16.90 -15.00 -11.07
C LEU A 219 -17.16 -15.67 -9.70
N PRO A 220 -18.32 -16.30 -9.50
CA PRO A 220 -18.56 -17.09 -8.30
C PRO A 220 -17.57 -18.27 -8.28
N GLU A 221 -17.05 -18.58 -7.09
CA GLU A 221 -16.21 -19.77 -6.86
C GLU A 221 -17.00 -21.05 -7.03
#